data_4d5f2401760d2bef20dfbdf8c16ab82b
#
_entry.id   4d5f2401760d2bef20dfbdf8c16ab82b
#
_cell.length_a   1.000
_cell.length_b   1.000
_cell.length_c   1.000
_cell.angle_alpha   90.00
_cell.angle_beta   90.00
_cell.angle_gamma   90.00
#
_symmetry.space_group_name_H-M   'P 1'
#
loop_
_entity.id
_entity.type
_entity.pdbx_description
1 polymer ?
#
loop_
_entity_poly.entity_id
_entity_poly.type
_entity_poly.pdbx_seq_one_letter_code
_entity_poly.pdbx_strand_id
1 'polypeptide(L)'
;QQASCVLKLVKDGRQAELQFTLGNDADVDQQRLAEAIGQLRQTLPLLEADPYLQLNDSAWQSHSVQDQTLPEIDQVLAQIELGAGGLDLVGIYAAGPICRGFASSFGAFGWHQANSFNFDWSLFHSNGQAVKANYAGQQWNSDAFALRLRQAREQLEYLGRPLKTLAPGEYRAYLAPAAIDEIMGMLCWGGFSAQSLATKNSPLQRLYAGDARLNPLVSIAEQVSGSLSPAFSDEGTPRSDLRLIEQGQGLDRLICARSAAEFELTANGADGHESPCALSLAAGDLEQSDILARLGTGLYISNLWYLNF
;
A
#
# COMPACT_ATOMS: atom_id res chain seq x y z
N GLN A 1 10.38 -18.09 -3.88
CA GLN A 1 9.57 -17.37 -4.87
C GLN A 1 8.16 -17.94 -4.86
N GLN A 2 7.16 -17.08 -4.84
CA GLN A 2 5.75 -17.47 -4.96
C GLN A 2 5.14 -16.67 -6.11
N ALA A 3 4.49 -17.35 -7.04
CA ALA A 3 3.76 -16.74 -8.13
C ALA A 3 2.34 -17.31 -8.20
N SER A 4 1.35 -16.47 -8.45
CA SER A 4 -0.04 -16.85 -8.63
C SER A 4 -0.62 -16.21 -9.88
N CYS A 5 -1.61 -16.86 -10.45
CA CYS A 5 -2.42 -16.35 -11.55
C CYS A 5 -3.87 -16.27 -11.10
N VAL A 6 -4.50 -15.14 -11.34
CA VAL A 6 -5.96 -14.97 -11.25
C VAL A 6 -6.49 -14.95 -12.67
N LEU A 7 -7.33 -15.93 -13.00
CA LEU A 7 -8.00 -16.01 -14.28
C LEU A 7 -9.44 -15.55 -14.12
N LYS A 8 -9.85 -14.53 -14.87
CA LYS A 8 -11.22 -14.03 -14.92
C LYS A 8 -11.86 -14.37 -16.26
N LEU A 9 -13.04 -14.97 -16.24
CA LEU A 9 -13.86 -15.24 -17.39
C LEU A 9 -15.14 -14.41 -17.32
N VAL A 10 -15.45 -13.72 -18.42
CA VAL A 10 -16.63 -12.86 -18.52
C VAL A 10 -17.44 -13.23 -19.76
N LYS A 11 -18.75 -13.37 -19.59
CA LYS A 11 -19.70 -13.61 -20.70
C LYS A 11 -21.13 -13.27 -20.28
N ASP A 12 -21.88 -12.62 -21.15
CA ASP A 12 -23.31 -12.33 -20.98
C ASP A 12 -23.64 -11.60 -19.67
N GLY A 13 -22.80 -10.59 -19.29
CA GLY A 13 -22.94 -9.83 -18.06
C GLY A 13 -22.56 -10.58 -16.79
N ARG A 14 -22.02 -11.79 -16.90
CA ARG A 14 -21.56 -12.62 -15.78
C ARG A 14 -20.06 -12.66 -15.74
N GLN A 15 -19.49 -12.74 -14.53
CA GLN A 15 -18.05 -12.93 -14.35
C GLN A 15 -17.81 -14.02 -13.32
N ALA A 16 -16.72 -14.75 -13.51
CA ALA A 16 -16.19 -15.71 -12.56
C ALA A 16 -14.67 -15.63 -12.58
N GLU A 17 -14.06 -15.84 -11.43
CA GLU A 17 -12.60 -15.87 -11.32
C GLU A 17 -12.12 -17.09 -10.57
N LEU A 18 -10.89 -17.51 -10.85
CA LEU A 18 -10.22 -18.60 -10.18
C LEU A 18 -8.73 -18.25 -10.04
N GLN A 19 -8.24 -18.39 -8.83
CA GLN A 19 -6.83 -18.19 -8.52
C GLN A 19 -6.12 -19.53 -8.36
N PHE A 20 -4.92 -19.64 -8.92
CA PHE A 20 -4.05 -20.80 -8.74
C PHE A 20 -2.58 -20.39 -8.65
N THR A 21 -1.77 -21.24 -8.01
CA THR A 21 -0.33 -21.03 -7.90
C THR A 21 0.37 -21.52 -9.16
N LEU A 22 1.32 -20.72 -9.68
CA LEU A 22 2.21 -21.11 -10.78
C LEU A 22 3.36 -21.95 -10.24
N GLY A 23 3.70 -23.00 -10.99
CA GLY A 23 4.74 -23.96 -10.64
C GLY A 23 6.13 -23.63 -11.19
N ASN A 24 6.26 -22.57 -11.99
CA ASN A 24 7.46 -22.24 -12.77
C ASN A 24 7.84 -23.32 -13.82
N ASP A 25 6.87 -24.14 -14.21
CA ASP A 25 6.95 -25.12 -15.29
C ASP A 25 5.86 -24.78 -16.31
N ALA A 26 6.26 -24.38 -17.51
CA ALA A 26 5.35 -23.85 -18.51
C ALA A 26 4.27 -24.85 -18.92
N ASP A 27 4.60 -26.13 -19.05
CA ASP A 27 3.68 -27.17 -19.50
C ASP A 27 2.63 -27.46 -18.39
N VAL A 28 3.09 -27.54 -17.15
CA VAL A 28 2.22 -27.74 -15.96
C VAL A 28 1.31 -26.54 -15.76
N ASP A 29 1.84 -25.34 -15.89
CA ASP A 29 1.05 -24.11 -15.71
C ASP A 29 0.06 -23.90 -16.84
N GLN A 30 0.38 -24.30 -18.09
CA GLN A 30 -0.55 -24.31 -19.21
C GLN A 30 -1.69 -25.32 -19.01
N GLN A 31 -1.40 -26.51 -18.49
CA GLN A 31 -2.44 -27.47 -18.14
C GLN A 31 -3.37 -26.93 -17.06
N ARG A 32 -2.83 -26.35 -15.97
CA ARG A 32 -3.62 -25.70 -14.91
C ARG A 32 -4.52 -24.58 -15.44
N LEU A 33 -3.99 -23.78 -16.35
CA LEU A 33 -4.76 -22.73 -17.02
C LEU A 33 -5.94 -23.33 -17.82
N ALA A 34 -5.72 -24.41 -18.58
CA ALA A 34 -6.77 -25.08 -19.33
C ALA A 34 -7.85 -25.67 -18.43
N GLU A 35 -7.45 -26.28 -17.31
CA GLU A 35 -8.37 -26.81 -16.30
C GLU A 35 -9.19 -25.68 -15.65
N ALA A 36 -8.57 -24.55 -15.29
CA ALA A 36 -9.22 -23.37 -14.73
C ALA A 36 -10.25 -22.79 -15.69
N ILE A 37 -9.91 -22.68 -17.00
CA ILE A 37 -10.86 -22.24 -18.04
C ILE A 37 -12.06 -23.19 -18.09
N GLY A 38 -11.83 -24.50 -18.04
CA GLY A 38 -12.89 -25.52 -18.03
C GLY A 38 -13.85 -25.35 -16.84
N GLN A 39 -13.30 -25.15 -15.64
CA GLN A 39 -14.09 -24.92 -14.43
C GLN A 39 -14.89 -23.61 -14.50
N LEU A 40 -14.27 -22.52 -14.93
CA LEU A 40 -14.94 -21.23 -15.06
C LEU A 40 -16.08 -21.27 -16.08
N ARG A 41 -15.91 -22.00 -17.19
CA ARG A 41 -16.98 -22.20 -18.19
C ARG A 41 -18.19 -22.95 -17.64
N GLN A 42 -17.98 -23.87 -16.69
CA GLN A 42 -19.05 -24.59 -16.03
C GLN A 42 -19.74 -23.75 -14.95
N THR A 43 -18.99 -22.93 -14.23
CA THR A 43 -19.50 -22.10 -13.13
C THR A 43 -20.24 -20.84 -13.64
N LEU A 44 -19.73 -20.20 -14.67
CA LEU A 44 -20.22 -18.90 -15.15
C LEU A 44 -21.74 -18.86 -15.46
N PRO A 45 -22.36 -19.88 -16.09
CA PRO A 45 -23.80 -19.88 -16.36
C PRO A 45 -24.67 -19.95 -15.10
N LEU A 46 -24.10 -20.35 -13.96
CA LEU A 46 -24.80 -20.50 -12.68
C LEU A 46 -24.85 -19.21 -11.88
N LEU A 47 -24.06 -18.20 -12.28
CA LEU A 47 -23.97 -16.92 -11.60
C LEU A 47 -25.04 -15.94 -12.12
N GLU A 48 -25.39 -14.98 -11.29
CA GLU A 48 -26.26 -13.88 -11.68
C GLU A 48 -25.51 -12.89 -12.59
N ALA A 49 -26.23 -12.26 -13.52
CA ALA A 49 -25.69 -11.20 -14.34
C ALA A 49 -25.62 -9.89 -13.54
N ASP A 50 -24.48 -9.21 -13.60
CA ASP A 50 -24.31 -7.86 -13.04
C ASP A 50 -24.64 -6.83 -14.15
N PRO A 51 -25.71 -6.02 -14.00
CA PRO A 51 -26.08 -5.02 -15.00
C PRO A 51 -25.06 -3.90 -15.18
N TYR A 52 -24.16 -3.73 -14.22
CA TYR A 52 -23.12 -2.71 -14.23
C TYR A 52 -21.73 -3.25 -14.59
N LEU A 53 -21.65 -4.53 -14.94
CA LEU A 53 -20.36 -5.12 -15.33
C LEU A 53 -19.85 -4.44 -16.60
N GLN A 54 -18.68 -3.85 -16.46
CA GLN A 54 -17.93 -3.22 -17.54
C GLN A 54 -16.57 -3.89 -17.68
N LEU A 55 -16.11 -4.03 -18.89
CA LEU A 55 -14.76 -4.51 -19.21
C LEU A 55 -14.02 -3.43 -19.98
N ASN A 56 -12.72 -3.31 -19.70
CA ASN A 56 -11.85 -2.59 -20.61
C ASN A 56 -11.55 -3.51 -21.81
N ASP A 57 -12.17 -3.21 -22.94
CA ASP A 57 -11.98 -3.89 -24.21
C ASP A 57 -10.90 -3.24 -25.09
N SER A 58 -10.23 -2.20 -24.59
CA SER A 58 -9.19 -1.49 -25.30
C SER A 58 -7.89 -2.30 -25.31
N ALA A 59 -7.25 -2.40 -26.47
CA ALA A 59 -5.90 -2.91 -26.59
C ALA A 59 -4.91 -1.84 -26.12
N TRP A 60 -4.01 -2.22 -25.23
CA TRP A 60 -2.91 -1.38 -24.78
C TRP A 60 -1.72 -2.25 -24.40
N GLN A 61 -0.53 -1.63 -24.34
CA GLN A 61 0.68 -2.30 -23.89
C GLN A 61 1.45 -1.41 -22.91
N SER A 62 1.91 -2.02 -21.83
CA SER A 62 2.77 -1.39 -20.83
C SER A 62 3.84 -2.37 -20.41
N HIS A 63 5.09 -1.95 -20.44
CA HIS A 63 6.22 -2.72 -19.95
C HIS A 63 7.13 -1.82 -19.13
N SER A 64 7.20 -2.08 -17.83
CA SER A 64 8.01 -1.32 -16.88
C SER A 64 8.88 -2.27 -16.06
N VAL A 65 10.17 -2.07 -16.12
CA VAL A 65 11.15 -2.80 -15.32
C VAL A 65 11.99 -1.76 -14.57
N GLN A 66 11.87 -1.74 -13.25
CA GLN A 66 12.68 -0.92 -12.36
C GLN A 66 13.83 -1.78 -11.84
N ASP A 67 14.97 -1.68 -12.52
CA ASP A 67 16.10 -2.58 -12.37
C ASP A 67 17.12 -2.09 -11.31
N GLN A 68 16.62 -1.68 -10.15
CA GLN A 68 17.45 -1.29 -9.02
C GLN A 68 18.17 -2.52 -8.47
N THR A 69 19.50 -2.44 -8.37
CA THR A 69 20.29 -3.53 -7.79
C THR A 69 20.24 -3.47 -6.27
N LEU A 70 19.72 -4.53 -5.67
CA LEU A 70 19.78 -4.72 -4.22
C LEU A 70 21.13 -5.34 -3.84
N PRO A 71 21.69 -5.02 -2.64
CA PRO A 71 22.90 -5.68 -2.17
C PRO A 71 22.67 -7.16 -1.90
N GLU A 72 23.75 -7.94 -1.96
CA GLU A 72 23.71 -9.35 -1.56
C GLU A 72 23.28 -9.49 -0.09
N ILE A 73 22.52 -10.52 0.21
CA ILE A 73 21.93 -10.73 1.53
C ILE A 73 23.00 -10.77 2.63
N ASP A 74 24.15 -11.39 2.38
CA ASP A 74 25.24 -11.50 3.36
C ASP A 74 25.82 -10.13 3.72
N GLN A 75 25.85 -9.18 2.77
CA GLN A 75 26.29 -7.81 3.03
C GLN A 75 25.31 -7.06 3.92
N VAL A 76 24.02 -7.26 3.71
CA VAL A 76 22.98 -6.65 4.55
C VAL A 76 23.01 -7.24 5.94
N LEU A 77 23.09 -8.56 6.08
CA LEU A 77 23.17 -9.25 7.37
C LEU A 77 24.39 -8.80 8.17
N ALA A 78 25.56 -8.70 7.53
CA ALA A 78 26.77 -8.21 8.20
C ALA A 78 26.59 -6.77 8.75
N GLN A 79 25.90 -5.89 8.01
CA GLN A 79 25.59 -4.54 8.48
C GLN A 79 24.59 -4.54 9.64
N ILE A 80 23.58 -5.41 9.60
CA ILE A 80 22.61 -5.57 10.67
C ILE A 80 23.30 -6.08 11.93
N GLU A 81 24.12 -7.13 11.83
CA GLU A 81 24.87 -7.70 12.95
C GLU A 81 25.84 -6.67 13.59
N LEU A 82 26.58 -5.97 12.74
CA LEU A 82 27.51 -4.92 13.21
C LEU A 82 26.73 -3.80 13.93
N GLY A 83 25.63 -3.35 13.34
CA GLY A 83 24.79 -2.31 13.91
C GLY A 83 24.07 -2.73 15.18
N ALA A 84 23.62 -3.98 15.26
CA ALA A 84 22.88 -4.54 16.39
C ALA A 84 23.79 -4.92 17.57
N GLY A 85 25.11 -4.83 17.45
CA GLY A 85 26.05 -5.28 18.48
C GLY A 85 25.65 -4.86 19.89
N GLY A 86 25.42 -5.87 20.76
CA GLY A 86 25.00 -5.67 22.15
C GLY A 86 23.53 -5.31 22.37
N LEU A 87 22.69 -5.34 21.33
CA LEU A 87 21.25 -5.14 21.41
C LEU A 87 20.51 -6.47 21.24
N ASP A 88 19.35 -6.58 21.89
CA ASP A 88 18.37 -7.64 21.64
C ASP A 88 17.50 -7.19 20.46
N LEU A 89 17.93 -7.55 19.23
CA LEU A 89 17.27 -7.23 17.97
C LEU A 89 16.65 -8.48 17.38
N VAL A 90 15.35 -8.40 17.09
CA VAL A 90 14.62 -9.41 16.33
C VAL A 90 13.98 -8.74 15.13
N GLY A 91 14.16 -9.30 13.94
CA GLY A 91 13.60 -8.72 12.72
C GLY A 91 13.50 -9.68 11.57
N ILE A 92 12.81 -9.24 10.51
CA ILE A 92 12.65 -9.96 9.25
C ILE A 92 13.09 -9.05 8.12
N TYR A 93 14.11 -9.50 7.38
CA TYR A 93 14.53 -8.88 6.13
C TYR A 93 13.97 -9.67 4.96
N ALA A 94 13.25 -9.00 4.07
CA ALA A 94 12.75 -9.55 2.83
C ALA A 94 13.16 -8.64 1.67
N ALA A 95 13.70 -9.22 0.59
CA ALA A 95 14.15 -8.46 -0.56
C ALA A 95 14.01 -9.27 -1.84
N GLY A 96 13.77 -8.59 -2.96
CA GLY A 96 13.71 -9.20 -4.28
C GLY A 96 12.74 -8.49 -5.22
N PRO A 97 12.54 -9.07 -6.41
CA PRO A 97 11.61 -8.54 -7.40
C PRO A 97 10.16 -8.78 -7.00
N ILE A 98 9.35 -7.74 -7.18
CA ILE A 98 7.90 -7.80 -7.20
C ILE A 98 7.49 -7.70 -8.66
N CYS A 99 6.78 -8.73 -9.17
CA CYS A 99 6.30 -8.77 -10.54
C CYS A 99 4.78 -8.72 -10.57
N ARG A 100 4.23 -7.96 -11.51
CA ARG A 100 2.80 -7.92 -11.82
C ARG A 100 2.61 -8.01 -13.32
N GLY A 101 1.78 -8.93 -13.76
CA GLY A 101 1.44 -9.12 -15.17
C GLY A 101 -0.05 -9.09 -15.38
N PHE A 102 -0.49 -8.58 -16.53
CA PHE A 102 -1.87 -8.59 -16.98
C PHE A 102 -1.91 -8.94 -18.46
N ALA A 103 -2.89 -9.74 -18.87
CA ALA A 103 -3.20 -9.97 -20.27
C ALA A 103 -4.70 -10.19 -20.45
N SER A 104 -5.26 -9.70 -21.55
CA SER A 104 -6.67 -9.91 -21.91
C SER A 104 -6.82 -10.42 -23.32
N SER A 105 -7.97 -11.07 -23.61
CA SER A 105 -8.36 -11.47 -24.97
C SER A 105 -8.64 -10.29 -25.90
N PHE A 106 -8.71 -9.06 -25.38
CA PHE A 106 -8.89 -7.83 -26.16
C PHE A 106 -7.56 -7.23 -26.62
N GLY A 107 -6.42 -7.84 -26.26
CA GLY A 107 -5.09 -7.37 -26.65
C GLY A 107 -4.44 -6.42 -25.67
N ALA A 108 -5.00 -6.22 -24.49
CA ALA A 108 -4.29 -5.52 -23.42
C ALA A 108 -3.18 -6.42 -22.87
N PHE A 109 -2.00 -5.83 -22.66
CA PHE A 109 -0.85 -6.48 -22.05
C PHE A 109 -0.09 -5.51 -21.14
N GLY A 110 0.12 -5.90 -19.90
CA GLY A 110 0.90 -5.17 -18.92
C GLY A 110 1.94 -6.05 -18.25
N TRP A 111 3.15 -5.54 -18.11
CA TRP A 111 4.19 -6.11 -17.27
C TRP A 111 4.85 -5.04 -16.44
N HIS A 112 4.93 -5.26 -15.14
CA HIS A 112 5.64 -4.41 -14.20
C HIS A 112 6.52 -5.26 -13.30
N GLN A 113 7.77 -4.82 -13.15
CA GLN A 113 8.73 -5.42 -12.23
C GLN A 113 9.47 -4.31 -11.49
N ALA A 114 9.57 -4.45 -10.18
CA ALA A 114 10.36 -3.57 -9.34
C ALA A 114 11.09 -4.37 -8.28
N ASN A 115 12.36 -4.04 -8.03
CA ASN A 115 13.12 -4.59 -6.92
C ASN A 115 12.86 -3.74 -5.67
N SER A 116 12.64 -4.40 -4.55
CA SER A 116 12.45 -3.74 -3.25
C SER A 116 12.99 -4.58 -2.12
N PHE A 117 13.22 -3.92 -0.99
CA PHE A 117 13.48 -4.58 0.27
C PHE A 117 12.61 -4.01 1.37
N ASN A 118 12.37 -4.82 2.38
CA ASN A 118 11.75 -4.42 3.64
C ASN A 118 12.48 -5.10 4.79
N PHE A 119 12.90 -4.34 5.77
CA PHE A 119 13.44 -4.83 7.02
C PHE A 119 12.62 -4.26 8.17
N ASP A 120 11.81 -5.11 8.78
CA ASP A 120 11.08 -4.83 10.01
C ASP A 120 11.83 -5.42 11.19
N TRP A 121 12.04 -4.61 12.25
CA TRP A 121 12.69 -5.12 13.46
C TRP A 121 12.13 -4.49 14.72
N SER A 122 12.40 -5.15 15.83
CA SER A 122 12.17 -4.65 17.18
C SER A 122 13.46 -4.72 17.99
N LEU A 123 13.73 -3.68 18.76
CA LEU A 123 14.77 -3.68 19.80
C LEU A 123 14.10 -3.85 21.15
N PHE A 124 14.49 -4.88 21.89
CA PHE A 124 13.93 -5.19 23.19
C PHE A 124 14.79 -4.58 24.32
N HIS A 125 14.11 -3.98 25.28
CA HIS A 125 14.70 -3.51 26.54
C HIS A 125 14.53 -4.59 27.62
N SER A 126 15.46 -4.66 28.57
CA SER A 126 15.43 -5.65 29.66
C SER A 126 14.18 -5.60 30.55
N ASN A 127 13.40 -4.53 30.50
CA ASN A 127 12.12 -4.39 31.20
C ASN A 127 10.93 -4.98 30.43
N GLY A 128 11.16 -5.62 29.27
CA GLY A 128 10.11 -6.23 28.42
C GLY A 128 9.43 -5.30 27.43
N GLN A 129 9.81 -4.01 27.40
CA GLN A 129 9.33 -3.08 26.37
C GLN A 129 10.19 -3.17 25.11
N ALA A 130 9.66 -2.72 23.98
CA ALA A 130 10.38 -2.74 22.71
C ALA A 130 10.11 -1.50 21.86
N VAL A 131 11.12 -1.12 21.09
CA VAL A 131 11.00 -0.15 19.99
C VAL A 131 10.83 -0.93 18.70
N LYS A 132 9.73 -0.68 17.97
CA LYS A 132 9.52 -1.18 16.62
C LYS A 132 10.06 -0.16 15.62
N ALA A 133 10.79 -0.63 14.61
CA ALA A 133 11.31 0.20 13.53
C ALA A 133 11.28 -0.55 12.20
N ASN A 134 11.32 0.20 11.11
CA ASN A 134 11.29 -0.31 9.75
C ASN A 134 12.29 0.42 8.87
N TYR A 135 12.86 -0.29 7.91
CA TYR A 135 13.61 0.28 6.81
C TYR A 135 13.24 -0.44 5.51
N ALA A 136 12.63 0.27 4.58
CA ALA A 136 12.19 -0.26 3.31
C ALA A 136 12.60 0.69 2.16
N GLY A 137 12.68 0.15 0.96
CA GLY A 137 13.02 0.93 -0.22
C GLY A 137 13.39 0.08 -1.43
N GLN A 138 13.87 0.75 -2.47
CA GLN A 138 14.38 0.13 -3.70
C GLN A 138 15.91 0.11 -3.75
N GLN A 139 16.56 0.90 -2.92
CA GLN A 139 18.02 0.98 -2.81
C GLN A 139 18.43 0.97 -1.34
N TRP A 140 19.29 0.04 -0.98
CA TRP A 140 19.86 0.01 0.35
C TRP A 140 20.93 1.10 0.52
N ASN A 141 20.77 1.94 1.52
CA ASN A 141 21.75 2.94 1.91
C ASN A 141 22.19 2.68 3.36
N SER A 142 23.47 2.34 3.53
CA SER A 142 24.04 1.96 4.82
C SER A 142 23.98 3.09 5.87
N ASP A 143 24.15 4.34 5.44
CA ASP A 143 24.08 5.50 6.34
C ASP A 143 22.64 5.75 6.82
N ALA A 144 21.67 5.61 5.91
CA ALA A 144 20.26 5.70 6.25
C ALA A 144 19.83 4.59 7.22
N PHE A 145 20.31 3.36 7.01
CA PHE A 145 20.07 2.26 7.94
C PHE A 145 20.70 2.55 9.31
N ALA A 146 21.99 2.96 9.35
CA ALA A 146 22.68 3.29 10.58
C ALA A 146 21.99 4.44 11.36
N LEU A 147 21.47 5.43 10.66
CA LEU A 147 20.68 6.51 11.27
C LEU A 147 19.41 5.97 11.93
N ARG A 148 18.63 5.12 11.24
CA ARG A 148 17.40 4.52 11.80
C ARG A 148 17.69 3.67 13.03
N LEU A 149 18.74 2.88 12.98
CA LEU A 149 19.13 2.04 14.12
C LEU A 149 19.58 2.87 15.31
N ARG A 150 20.32 3.96 15.08
CA ARG A 150 20.70 4.91 16.14
C ARG A 150 19.47 5.56 16.77
N GLN A 151 18.51 6.01 15.96
CA GLN A 151 17.23 6.57 16.45
C GLN A 151 16.44 5.55 17.29
N ALA A 152 16.40 4.29 16.83
CA ALA A 152 15.74 3.23 17.59
C ALA A 152 16.45 2.96 18.95
N ARG A 153 17.78 3.02 18.99
CA ARG A 153 18.55 2.94 20.26
C ARG A 153 18.21 4.08 21.22
N GLU A 154 18.17 5.31 20.72
CA GLU A 154 17.80 6.47 21.52
C GLU A 154 16.38 6.34 22.09
N GLN A 155 15.44 5.85 21.29
CA GLN A 155 14.08 5.56 21.75
C GLN A 155 14.06 4.46 22.81
N LEU A 156 14.88 3.42 22.66
CA LEU A 156 14.97 2.33 23.63
C LEU A 156 15.44 2.84 25.02
N GLU A 157 16.36 3.79 25.06
CA GLU A 157 16.80 4.44 26.32
C GLU A 157 15.63 5.18 27.01
N TYR A 158 14.72 5.79 26.25
CA TYR A 158 13.53 6.42 26.82
C TYR A 158 12.57 5.40 27.43
N LEU A 159 12.43 4.22 26.83
CA LEU A 159 11.59 3.14 27.35
C LEU A 159 12.14 2.54 28.68
N GLY A 160 13.41 2.72 28.96
CA GLY A 160 14.02 2.40 30.26
C GLY A 160 13.60 3.32 31.42
N ARG A 161 12.97 4.45 31.13
CA ARG A 161 12.53 5.42 32.12
C ARG A 161 11.18 5.02 32.76
N PRO A 162 10.89 5.49 34.01
CA PRO A 162 9.57 5.28 34.60
C PRO A 162 8.44 5.78 33.72
N LEU A 163 7.38 4.99 33.63
CA LEU A 163 6.19 5.37 32.89
C LEU A 163 5.52 6.61 33.51
N LYS A 164 5.04 7.50 32.67
CA LYS A 164 4.31 8.69 33.08
C LYS A 164 2.84 8.55 32.65
N THR A 165 1.94 8.57 33.61
CA THR A 165 0.50 8.62 33.35
C THR A 165 0.09 10.04 33.00
N LEU A 166 -0.63 10.18 31.90
CA LEU A 166 -1.19 11.46 31.45
C LEU A 166 -2.66 11.56 31.87
N ALA A 167 -3.09 12.73 32.27
CA ALA A 167 -4.50 12.99 32.48
C ALA A 167 -5.24 13.03 31.14
N PRO A 168 -6.54 12.66 31.07
CA PRO A 168 -7.32 12.90 29.88
C PRO A 168 -7.32 14.39 29.49
N GLY A 169 -7.16 14.68 28.20
CA GLY A 169 -7.08 16.06 27.71
C GLY A 169 -6.59 16.13 26.26
N GLU A 170 -6.47 17.34 25.75
CA GLU A 170 -5.92 17.63 24.44
C GLU A 170 -4.41 17.84 24.54
N TYR A 171 -3.66 17.18 23.67
CA TYR A 171 -2.22 17.25 23.63
C TYR A 171 -1.74 17.55 22.21
N ARG A 172 -0.75 18.44 22.12
CA ARG A 172 0.01 18.55 20.88
C ARG A 172 0.77 17.26 20.65
N ALA A 173 0.64 16.70 19.45
CA ALA A 173 1.30 15.45 19.11
C ALA A 173 2.08 15.58 17.79
N TYR A 174 3.21 14.90 17.73
CA TYR A 174 3.89 14.55 16.50
C TYR A 174 3.63 13.07 16.22
N LEU A 175 3.09 12.79 15.04
CA LEU A 175 2.92 11.43 14.54
C LEU A 175 4.11 11.08 13.66
N ALA A 176 4.90 10.11 14.07
CA ALA A 176 6.02 9.64 13.25
C ALA A 176 5.52 8.94 11.96
N PRO A 177 6.36 8.77 10.94
CA PRO A 177 5.96 8.17 9.68
C PRO A 177 5.21 6.85 9.83
N ALA A 178 5.65 5.95 10.71
CA ALA A 178 4.97 4.67 10.94
C ALA A 178 3.57 4.83 11.56
N ALA A 179 3.36 5.84 12.42
CA ALA A 179 2.02 6.14 12.95
C ALA A 179 1.09 6.73 11.88
N ILE A 180 1.63 7.57 10.98
CA ILE A 180 0.89 8.10 9.83
C ILE A 180 0.55 6.99 8.84
N ASP A 181 1.49 6.08 8.57
CA ASP A 181 1.28 4.95 7.65
C ASP A 181 0.08 4.08 8.09
N GLU A 182 -0.06 3.81 9.37
CA GLU A 182 -1.22 3.08 9.91
C GLU A 182 -2.54 3.82 9.70
N ILE A 183 -2.56 5.16 9.86
CA ILE A 183 -3.75 5.98 9.57
C ILE A 183 -4.06 5.97 8.06
N MET A 184 -3.04 6.12 7.22
CA MET A 184 -3.19 6.06 5.76
C MET A 184 -3.70 4.69 5.33
N GLY A 185 -3.19 3.59 5.94
CA GLY A 185 -3.67 2.24 5.71
C GLY A 185 -5.15 2.05 6.01
N MET A 186 -5.67 2.67 7.08
CA MET A 186 -7.11 2.66 7.38
C MET A 186 -7.93 3.39 6.31
N LEU A 187 -7.43 4.50 5.77
CA LEU A 187 -8.11 5.21 4.69
C LEU A 187 -8.21 4.39 3.39
N CYS A 188 -7.35 3.37 3.22
CA CYS A 188 -7.45 2.42 2.11
C CYS A 188 -8.71 1.55 2.18
N TRP A 189 -9.38 1.46 3.33
CA TRP A 189 -10.61 0.68 3.50
C TRP A 189 -11.84 1.48 3.09
N GLY A 190 -11.92 1.80 1.79
CA GLY A 190 -13.06 2.51 1.21
C GLY A 190 -13.08 4.02 1.43
N GLY A 191 -12.04 4.62 2.04
CA GLY A 191 -12.00 6.07 2.28
C GLY A 191 -12.14 6.89 1.00
N PHE A 192 -11.47 6.44 -0.06
CA PHE A 192 -11.43 7.12 -1.35
C PHE A 192 -12.32 6.46 -2.42
N SER A 193 -13.04 5.40 -2.09
CA SER A 193 -13.89 4.64 -3.01
C SER A 193 -15.12 5.44 -3.45
N ALA A 194 -15.37 5.51 -4.74
CA ALA A 194 -16.56 6.11 -5.30
C ALA A 194 -17.84 5.40 -4.85
N GLN A 195 -17.82 4.06 -4.81
CA GLN A 195 -18.90 3.25 -4.31
C GLN A 195 -19.21 3.55 -2.84
N SER A 196 -18.16 3.56 -1.98
CA SER A 196 -18.33 3.84 -0.55
C SER A 196 -18.86 5.25 -0.31
N LEU A 197 -18.42 6.23 -1.09
CA LEU A 197 -18.93 7.60 -1.03
C LEU A 197 -20.38 7.70 -1.50
N ALA A 198 -20.75 7.04 -2.60
CA ALA A 198 -22.12 7.04 -3.11
C ALA A 198 -23.10 6.35 -2.13
N THR A 199 -22.68 5.26 -1.51
CA THR A 199 -23.47 4.50 -0.52
C THR A 199 -23.36 5.02 0.91
N LYS A 200 -22.64 6.14 1.13
CA LYS A 200 -22.42 6.80 2.44
C LYS A 200 -21.73 5.93 3.49
N ASN A 201 -20.87 5.04 3.04
CA ASN A 201 -20.06 4.15 3.90
C ASN A 201 -18.60 4.60 4.05
N SER A 202 -18.18 5.67 3.33
CA SER A 202 -16.82 6.17 3.43
C SER A 202 -16.59 6.94 4.74
N PRO A 203 -15.48 6.69 5.46
CA PRO A 203 -15.06 7.51 6.61
C PRO A 203 -14.77 8.97 6.21
N LEU A 204 -14.50 9.24 4.94
CA LEU A 204 -14.26 10.58 4.39
C LEU A 204 -15.53 11.23 3.81
N GLN A 205 -16.73 10.68 4.05
CA GLN A 205 -17.99 11.16 3.51
C GLN A 205 -18.17 12.68 3.69
N ARG A 206 -17.96 13.18 4.91
CA ARG A 206 -18.12 14.61 5.21
C ARG A 206 -17.12 15.50 4.50
N LEU A 207 -15.90 14.98 4.27
CA LEU A 207 -14.86 15.70 3.55
C LEU A 207 -15.25 15.89 2.07
N TYR A 208 -15.69 14.82 1.42
CA TYR A 208 -16.11 14.86 0.01
C TYR A 208 -17.46 15.56 -0.20
N ALA A 209 -18.32 15.61 0.81
CA ALA A 209 -19.54 16.41 0.79
C ALA A 209 -19.29 17.91 1.02
N GLY A 210 -18.08 18.30 1.44
CA GLY A 210 -17.75 19.69 1.78
C GLY A 210 -18.19 20.14 3.19
N ASP A 211 -18.72 19.21 4.00
CA ASP A 211 -19.20 19.47 5.37
C ASP A 211 -18.05 19.48 6.40
N ALA A 212 -16.88 19.02 6.00
CA ALA A 212 -15.67 19.05 6.82
C ALA A 212 -14.46 19.41 5.94
N ARG A 213 -13.40 19.88 6.57
CA ARG A 213 -12.11 20.16 5.92
C ARG A 213 -10.98 19.73 6.83
N LEU A 214 -9.92 19.23 6.25
CA LEU A 214 -8.64 19.05 6.91
C LEU A 214 -7.85 20.36 6.87
N ASN A 215 -6.72 20.40 7.58
CA ASN A 215 -5.82 21.54 7.48
C ASN A 215 -5.37 21.73 6.02
N PRO A 216 -5.27 22.96 5.50
CA PRO A 216 -4.81 23.23 4.12
C PRO A 216 -3.40 22.71 3.80
N LEU A 217 -2.60 22.39 4.80
CA LEU A 217 -1.31 21.73 4.59
C LEU A 217 -1.43 20.24 4.20
N VAL A 218 -2.61 19.63 4.35
CA VAL A 218 -2.81 18.22 4.03
C VAL A 218 -3.21 18.07 2.57
N SER A 219 -2.33 17.40 1.82
CA SER A 219 -2.60 16.96 0.45
C SER A 219 -2.20 15.50 0.31
N ILE A 220 -3.10 14.66 -0.24
CA ILE A 220 -2.93 13.23 -0.41
C ILE A 220 -3.20 12.88 -1.87
N ALA A 221 -2.29 12.13 -2.47
CA ALA A 221 -2.39 11.66 -3.84
C ALA A 221 -2.31 10.13 -3.91
N GLU A 222 -2.93 9.55 -4.90
CA GLU A 222 -2.58 8.26 -5.46
C GLU A 222 -1.46 8.50 -6.46
N GLN A 223 -0.24 8.12 -6.11
CA GLN A 223 0.96 8.40 -6.91
C GLN A 223 1.54 7.11 -7.47
N VAL A 224 0.97 6.63 -8.55
CA VAL A 224 1.40 5.38 -9.23
C VAL A 224 2.75 5.58 -9.91
N SER A 225 2.98 6.76 -10.49
CA SER A 225 4.21 7.10 -11.19
C SER A 225 5.42 7.00 -10.27
N GLY A 226 6.37 6.12 -10.62
CA GLY A 226 7.61 5.90 -9.85
C GLY A 226 7.44 5.08 -8.56
N SER A 227 6.25 4.58 -8.27
CA SER A 227 5.98 3.69 -7.14
C SER A 227 6.34 2.23 -7.44
N LEU A 228 6.14 1.34 -6.45
CA LEU A 228 6.24 -0.12 -6.63
C LEU A 228 4.99 -0.74 -7.30
N SER A 229 3.96 0.07 -7.53
CA SER A 229 2.70 -0.38 -8.11
C SER A 229 2.70 -0.25 -9.63
N PRO A 230 2.03 -1.18 -10.35
CA PRO A 230 1.91 -1.08 -11.79
C PRO A 230 1.03 0.09 -12.21
N ALA A 231 1.31 0.66 -13.38
CA ALA A 231 0.47 1.67 -14.02
C ALA A 231 -0.78 1.07 -14.73
N PHE A 232 -1.28 -0.03 -14.21
CA PHE A 232 -2.51 -0.69 -14.66
C PHE A 232 -3.16 -1.43 -13.48
N SER A 233 -4.49 -1.57 -13.54
CA SER A 233 -5.25 -2.31 -12.54
C SER A 233 -5.31 -3.81 -12.87
N ASP A 234 -5.79 -4.60 -11.92
CA ASP A 234 -6.10 -6.02 -12.09
C ASP A 234 -7.31 -6.26 -13.03
N GLU A 235 -8.08 -5.23 -13.33
CA GLU A 235 -9.14 -5.23 -14.33
C GLU A 235 -8.64 -4.83 -15.73
N GLY A 236 -7.34 -4.59 -15.88
CA GLY A 236 -6.72 -4.27 -17.17
C GLY A 236 -6.99 -2.84 -17.64
N THR A 237 -7.18 -1.92 -16.73
CA THR A 237 -7.31 -0.49 -17.06
C THR A 237 -6.04 0.25 -16.71
N PRO A 238 -5.48 1.07 -17.62
CA PRO A 238 -4.36 1.94 -17.31
C PRO A 238 -4.67 2.88 -16.13
N ARG A 239 -3.69 3.04 -15.23
CA ARG A 239 -3.77 3.92 -14.04
C ARG A 239 -2.87 5.15 -14.23
N SER A 240 -3.30 6.26 -13.66
CA SER A 240 -2.54 7.49 -13.59
C SER A 240 -2.59 8.06 -12.17
N ASP A 241 -1.74 9.05 -11.90
CA ASP A 241 -1.74 9.76 -10.64
C ASP A 241 -3.04 10.54 -10.45
N LEU A 242 -3.58 10.55 -9.23
CA LEU A 242 -4.80 11.26 -8.86
C LEU A 242 -4.56 12.10 -7.61
N ARG A 243 -5.19 13.27 -7.53
CA ARG A 243 -5.19 14.12 -6.34
C ARG A 243 -6.44 13.83 -5.50
N LEU A 244 -6.30 12.95 -4.52
CA LEU A 244 -7.43 12.49 -3.70
C LEU A 244 -7.90 13.58 -2.72
N ILE A 245 -6.95 14.23 -2.07
CA ILE A 245 -7.18 15.39 -1.19
C ILE A 245 -6.19 16.47 -1.59
N GLU A 246 -6.66 17.69 -1.82
CA GLU A 246 -5.82 18.84 -2.12
C GLU A 246 -6.14 19.99 -1.17
N GLN A 247 -5.12 20.49 -0.48
CA GLN A 247 -5.24 21.59 0.48
C GLN A 247 -6.41 21.38 1.49
N GLY A 248 -6.50 20.16 2.01
CA GLY A 248 -7.50 19.78 3.01
C GLY A 248 -8.92 19.56 2.47
N GLN A 249 -9.12 19.51 1.16
CA GLN A 249 -10.42 19.28 0.53
C GLN A 249 -10.39 18.00 -0.31
N GLY A 250 -11.44 17.19 -0.25
CA GLY A 250 -11.62 16.05 -1.14
C GLY A 250 -11.78 16.53 -2.59
N LEU A 251 -11.02 15.93 -3.50
CA LEU A 251 -11.01 16.29 -4.93
C LEU A 251 -11.39 15.10 -5.79
N ASP A 252 -10.41 14.24 -6.12
CA ASP A 252 -10.63 13.02 -6.88
C ASP A 252 -10.97 11.85 -5.95
N ARG A 253 -11.56 10.81 -6.52
CA ARG A 253 -11.85 9.53 -5.85
C ARG A 253 -11.44 8.39 -6.75
N LEU A 254 -11.31 7.21 -6.21
CA LEU A 254 -11.04 6.00 -6.98
C LEU A 254 -12.34 5.46 -7.57
N ILE A 255 -12.38 5.30 -8.89
CA ILE A 255 -13.57 4.93 -9.65
C ILE A 255 -13.22 3.75 -10.55
N CYS A 256 -13.70 2.56 -10.20
CA CYS A 256 -13.60 1.40 -11.07
C CYS A 256 -14.66 1.45 -12.20
N ALA A 257 -14.51 0.59 -13.19
CA ALA A 257 -15.40 0.55 -14.34
C ALA A 257 -16.86 0.25 -13.93
N ARG A 258 -17.05 -0.65 -12.96
CA ARG A 258 -18.38 -1.01 -12.44
C ARG A 258 -19.07 0.17 -11.74
N SER A 259 -18.37 0.84 -10.83
CA SER A 259 -18.92 2.02 -10.13
C SER A 259 -19.19 3.19 -11.07
N ALA A 260 -18.35 3.35 -12.11
CA ALA A 260 -18.60 4.33 -13.15
C ALA A 260 -19.94 4.10 -13.84
N ALA A 261 -20.27 2.85 -14.18
CA ALA A 261 -21.54 2.49 -14.78
C ALA A 261 -22.73 2.62 -13.81
N GLU A 262 -22.56 2.22 -12.54
CA GLU A 262 -23.63 2.23 -11.54
C GLU A 262 -24.02 3.66 -11.10
N PHE A 263 -23.04 4.56 -10.98
CA PHE A 263 -23.23 5.90 -10.46
C PHE A 263 -23.07 7.02 -11.50
N GLU A 264 -23.03 6.68 -12.79
CA GLU A 264 -22.88 7.64 -13.90
C GLU A 264 -21.62 8.51 -13.77
N LEU A 265 -20.50 7.88 -13.41
CA LEU A 265 -19.19 8.51 -13.25
C LEU A 265 -18.24 8.12 -14.39
N THR A 266 -17.07 8.74 -14.45
CA THR A 266 -15.99 8.35 -15.37
C THR A 266 -14.95 7.53 -14.62
N ALA A 267 -14.70 6.29 -15.07
CA ALA A 267 -13.67 5.44 -14.52
C ALA A 267 -12.26 6.05 -14.68
N ASN A 268 -11.40 5.85 -13.69
CA ASN A 268 -10.05 6.40 -13.69
C ASN A 268 -8.95 5.37 -13.43
N GLY A 269 -9.25 4.09 -13.70
CA GLY A 269 -8.30 3.00 -13.60
C GLY A 269 -8.15 2.40 -12.21
N ALA A 270 -9.01 2.73 -11.26
CA ALA A 270 -9.08 2.02 -10.00
C ALA A 270 -9.41 0.54 -10.23
N ASP A 271 -8.95 -0.33 -9.32
CA ASP A 271 -9.35 -1.73 -9.30
C ASP A 271 -10.81 -1.90 -8.82
N GLY A 272 -11.32 -3.13 -8.88
CA GLY A 272 -12.71 -3.42 -8.50
C GLY A 272 -13.04 -3.15 -7.02
N HIS A 273 -12.04 -3.01 -6.17
CA HIS A 273 -12.20 -2.64 -4.75
C HIS A 273 -12.09 -1.14 -4.51
N GLU A 274 -11.67 -0.37 -5.52
CA GLU A 274 -11.41 1.06 -5.43
C GLU A 274 -10.45 1.41 -4.28
N SER A 275 -9.46 0.54 -4.07
CA SER A 275 -8.43 0.71 -3.05
C SER A 275 -7.21 1.42 -3.61
N PRO A 276 -6.62 2.36 -2.86
CA PRO A 276 -5.34 2.95 -3.23
C PRO A 276 -4.24 1.89 -3.28
N CYS A 277 -3.31 2.03 -4.21
CA CYS A 277 -2.13 1.18 -4.31
C CYS A 277 -0.81 1.93 -4.08
N ALA A 278 -0.84 3.26 -4.06
CA ALA A 278 0.34 4.10 -3.93
C ALA A 278 0.01 5.46 -3.29
N LEU A 279 -0.53 5.45 -2.07
CA LEU A 279 -0.83 6.69 -1.36
C LEU A 279 0.43 7.48 -1.04
N SER A 280 0.39 8.77 -1.30
CA SER A 280 1.44 9.74 -0.98
C SER A 280 0.86 10.92 -0.22
N LEU A 281 1.38 11.18 0.98
CA LEU A 281 1.11 12.40 1.75
C LEU A 281 2.18 13.43 1.41
N ALA A 282 1.78 14.61 0.99
CA ALA A 282 2.70 15.67 0.65
C ALA A 282 3.56 16.08 1.86
N ALA A 283 4.86 16.28 1.61
CA ALA A 283 5.78 16.72 2.65
C ALA A 283 5.48 18.18 3.07
N GLY A 284 5.67 18.46 4.36
CA GLY A 284 5.71 19.81 4.91
C GLY A 284 7.15 20.37 4.95
N ASP A 285 7.32 21.41 5.74
CA ASP A 285 8.59 22.13 5.93
C ASP A 285 9.32 21.80 7.26
N LEU A 286 8.80 20.82 8.03
CA LEU A 286 9.38 20.43 9.30
C LEU A 286 10.57 19.49 9.08
N GLU A 287 11.77 19.99 9.36
CA GLU A 287 12.98 19.18 9.32
C GLU A 287 12.99 18.16 10.45
N GLN A 288 13.51 16.96 10.16
CA GLN A 288 13.56 15.86 11.13
C GLN A 288 14.35 16.23 12.40
N SER A 289 15.42 17.01 12.28
CA SER A 289 16.23 17.49 13.40
C SER A 289 15.45 18.41 14.35
N ASP A 290 14.42 19.08 13.87
CA ASP A 290 13.68 20.12 14.58
C ASP A 290 12.42 19.59 15.27
N ILE A 291 12.04 18.33 15.02
CA ILE A 291 10.78 17.74 15.49
C ILE A 291 10.59 17.95 16.99
N LEU A 292 11.57 17.53 17.82
CA LEU A 292 11.44 17.62 19.28
C LEU A 292 11.44 19.06 19.77
N ALA A 293 12.25 19.94 19.17
CA ALA A 293 12.28 21.36 19.50
C ALA A 293 10.95 22.05 19.17
N ARG A 294 10.39 21.75 18.00
CA ARG A 294 9.09 22.28 17.55
C ARG A 294 7.92 21.68 18.31
N LEU A 295 8.00 20.41 18.71
CA LEU A 295 6.97 19.76 19.53
C LEU A 295 6.89 20.41 20.91
N GLY A 296 8.04 20.77 21.52
CA GLY A 296 8.11 21.33 22.86
C GLY A 296 7.54 20.38 23.91
N THR A 297 6.52 20.82 24.65
CA THR A 297 5.73 19.95 25.54
C THR A 297 4.62 19.30 24.72
N GLY A 298 4.71 18.00 24.50
CA GLY A 298 3.76 17.25 23.68
C GLY A 298 4.07 15.77 23.65
N LEU A 299 3.37 15.05 22.78
CA LEU A 299 3.50 13.60 22.63
C LEU A 299 4.22 13.27 21.31
N TYR A 300 5.30 12.51 21.40
CA TYR A 300 5.89 11.87 20.24
C TYR A 300 5.32 10.46 20.12
N ILE A 301 4.52 10.22 19.07
CA ILE A 301 3.86 8.93 18.80
C ILE A 301 4.63 8.24 17.71
N SER A 302 5.43 7.24 18.05
CA SER A 302 6.26 6.49 17.10
C SER A 302 5.43 5.53 16.25
N ASN A 303 4.46 4.86 16.86
CA ASN A 303 3.60 3.86 16.24
C ASN A 303 2.22 3.93 16.89
N LEU A 304 1.20 3.47 16.17
CA LEU A 304 -0.10 3.13 16.72
C LEU A 304 -0.18 1.61 16.87
N TRP A 305 -0.90 1.12 17.87
CA TRP A 305 -0.94 -0.32 18.14
C TRP A 305 -2.03 -1.02 17.33
N TYR A 306 -3.21 -0.47 17.34
CA TYR A 306 -4.38 -1.02 16.68
C TYR A 306 -5.34 0.10 16.38
N LEU A 307 -5.72 0.22 15.12
CA LEU A 307 -6.71 1.19 14.68
C LEU A 307 -7.97 0.46 14.23
N ASN A 308 -9.11 1.01 14.57
CA ASN A 308 -10.43 0.58 14.14
C ASN A 308 -11.35 1.78 14.05
N PHE A 309 -12.33 1.78 13.14
CA PHE A 309 -13.42 2.74 13.06
C PHE A 309 -14.78 2.10 13.31
#